data_3268c8db02ed57c1bd07a0805c132743
#
_entry.id   3268c8db02ed57c1bd07a0805c132743
#
_cell.length_a   1.000
_cell.length_b   1.000
_cell.length_c   1.000
_cell.angle_alpha   90.00
_cell.angle_beta   90.00
_cell.angle_gamma   90.00
#
_symmetry.space_group_name_H-M   'P 1'
#
loop_
_entity.id
_entity.type
_entity.pdbx_description
1 polymer ?
#
loop_
_entity_poly.entity_id
_entity_poly.type
_entity_poly.pdbx_seq_one_letter_code
_entity_poly.pdbx_strand_id
1 'polypeptide(L)'
;LLPVYDKPLIYYPLSNLLLTGCKEILIISNPEYLNDLESLLGNGDNYGVKLHYQEQQKPEGIPSALNLAKKFSNKEDIWVSLGDNFIFGSRLQEIYDEVNQSNKATIFIKHVGNIKGFGSAHIKEKKIVKLEEKPKSSLPGWAVTGLYKFPKSVFDYIPQIEPSKRNETEIIDLLSIYLKSENLDYKIFGRGVTWVDCGTIDDLKLADNYVNNYQKINNTLICSPEEIALNLKLISENEFLNNINNFKNSDYYQNLKNTIE
;
A
#
# COMPACT_ATOMS: atom_id res chain seq x y z
N LEU A 1 15.96 6.36 -1.03
CA LEU A 1 14.86 5.99 -0.12
C LEU A 1 14.44 7.23 0.68
N LEU A 2 13.18 7.64 0.52
CA LEU A 2 12.67 8.82 1.23
C LEU A 2 12.32 8.46 2.67
N PRO A 3 12.79 9.20 3.69
CA PRO A 3 12.38 8.99 5.07
C PRO A 3 11.02 9.66 5.33
N VAL A 4 10.24 9.05 6.22
CA VAL A 4 9.07 9.65 6.87
C VAL A 4 9.28 9.46 8.37
N TYR A 5 9.63 10.52 9.07
CA TYR A 5 10.03 10.60 10.45
C TYR A 5 11.21 9.66 10.79
N ASP A 6 10.97 8.53 11.41
CA ASP A 6 11.98 7.63 11.97
C ASP A 6 12.35 6.44 11.08
N LYS A 7 11.65 6.25 9.94
CA LYS A 7 11.85 5.10 9.04
C LYS A 7 11.59 5.43 7.57
N PRO A 8 12.09 4.59 6.64
CA PRO A 8 11.82 4.75 5.20
C PRO A 8 10.33 4.65 4.87
N LEU A 9 9.86 5.46 3.91
CA LEU A 9 8.47 5.47 3.44
C LEU A 9 7.95 4.08 3.04
N ILE A 10 8.79 3.24 2.46
CA ILE A 10 8.41 1.88 2.03
C ILE A 10 7.95 0.97 3.19
N TYR A 11 8.33 1.28 4.44
CA TYR A 11 7.89 0.51 5.61
C TYR A 11 6.39 0.64 5.85
N TYR A 12 5.76 1.75 5.46
CA TYR A 12 4.32 1.99 5.64
C TYR A 12 3.47 1.10 4.73
N PRO A 13 3.67 1.05 3.39
CA PRO A 13 2.98 0.09 2.55
C PRO A 13 3.35 -1.37 2.84
N LEU A 14 4.60 -1.67 3.22
CA LEU A 14 4.99 -3.02 3.65
C LEU A 14 4.19 -3.45 4.88
N SER A 15 4.07 -2.58 5.89
CA SER A 15 3.26 -2.82 7.09
C SER A 15 1.81 -3.16 6.74
N ASN A 16 1.21 -2.42 5.80
CA ASN A 16 -0.15 -2.70 5.35
C ASN A 16 -0.25 -4.06 4.65
N LEU A 17 0.71 -4.42 3.80
CA LEU A 17 0.72 -5.74 3.14
C LEU A 17 0.88 -6.89 4.14
N LEU A 18 1.66 -6.73 5.20
CA LEU A 18 1.74 -7.74 6.29
C LEU A 18 0.38 -7.92 6.96
N LEU A 19 -0.33 -6.82 7.25
CA LEU A 19 -1.67 -6.87 7.85
C LEU A 19 -2.73 -7.53 6.94
N THR A 20 -2.52 -7.59 5.63
CA THR A 20 -3.41 -8.34 4.71
C THR A 20 -3.23 -9.85 4.80
N GLY A 21 -2.16 -10.33 5.45
CA GLY A 21 -1.82 -11.75 5.55
C GLY A 21 -0.98 -12.28 4.38
N CYS A 22 -0.47 -11.42 3.50
CA CYS A 22 0.44 -11.81 2.41
C CYS A 22 1.70 -12.48 2.96
N LYS A 23 2.10 -13.60 2.35
CA LYS A 23 3.31 -14.36 2.71
C LYS A 23 4.45 -14.16 1.73
N GLU A 24 4.14 -13.78 0.51
CA GLU A 24 5.10 -13.45 -0.54
C GLU A 24 4.75 -12.07 -1.09
N ILE A 25 5.73 -11.19 -1.22
CA ILE A 25 5.55 -9.82 -1.68
C ILE A 25 6.54 -9.56 -2.80
N LEU A 26 6.04 -9.06 -3.94
CA LEU A 26 6.86 -8.63 -5.06
C LEU A 26 7.00 -7.10 -5.03
N ILE A 27 8.23 -6.63 -4.93
CA ILE A 27 8.56 -5.22 -5.02
C ILE A 27 8.93 -4.91 -6.46
N ILE A 28 8.17 -4.02 -7.08
CA ILE A 28 8.39 -3.57 -8.45
C ILE A 28 8.87 -2.11 -8.40
N SER A 29 10.03 -1.84 -8.95
CA SER A 29 10.61 -0.50 -8.97
C SER A 29 11.46 -0.27 -10.22
N ASN A 30 11.83 0.98 -10.46
CA ASN A 30 12.81 1.32 -11.48
C ASN A 30 14.17 0.68 -11.16
N PRO A 31 14.97 0.29 -12.17
CA PRO A 31 16.29 -0.33 -11.95
C PRO A 31 17.21 0.48 -11.03
N GLU A 32 17.12 1.81 -11.14
CA GLU A 32 17.93 2.76 -10.34
C GLU A 32 17.74 2.60 -8.82
N TYR A 33 16.53 2.25 -8.37
CA TYR A 33 16.19 2.18 -6.94
C TYR A 33 16.05 0.76 -6.39
N LEU A 34 15.99 -0.25 -7.27
CA LEU A 34 15.69 -1.62 -6.86
C LEU A 34 16.77 -2.21 -5.96
N ASN A 35 18.05 -1.95 -6.26
CA ASN A 35 19.17 -2.42 -5.44
C ASN A 35 19.16 -1.81 -4.03
N ASP A 36 18.77 -0.53 -3.90
CA ASP A 36 18.66 0.13 -2.60
C ASP A 36 17.52 -0.47 -1.78
N LEU A 37 16.39 -0.78 -2.42
CA LEU A 37 15.25 -1.44 -1.78
C LEU A 37 15.63 -2.86 -1.33
N GLU A 38 16.31 -3.64 -2.18
CA GLU A 38 16.78 -4.98 -1.84
C GLU A 38 17.81 -4.95 -0.69
N SER A 39 18.72 -3.97 -0.71
CA SER A 39 19.71 -3.80 0.35
C SER A 39 19.06 -3.42 1.69
N LEU A 40 17.97 -2.64 1.66
CA LEU A 40 17.24 -2.23 2.86
C LEU A 40 16.39 -3.35 3.44
N LEU A 41 15.62 -4.04 2.60
CA LEU A 41 14.56 -4.94 3.03
C LEU A 41 15.01 -6.42 3.06
N GLY A 42 16.11 -6.75 2.38
CA GLY A 42 16.63 -8.10 2.27
C GLY A 42 15.67 -9.05 1.55
N ASN A 43 15.71 -10.30 1.94
CA ASN A 43 14.83 -11.36 1.41
C ASN A 43 13.47 -11.46 2.13
N GLY A 44 13.25 -10.63 3.16
CA GLY A 44 12.01 -10.61 3.94
C GLY A 44 12.01 -11.45 5.22
N ASP A 45 13.09 -12.14 5.55
CA ASP A 45 13.19 -12.96 6.76
C ASP A 45 12.91 -12.15 8.03
N ASN A 46 13.34 -10.87 8.06
CA ASN A 46 13.09 -9.97 9.19
C ASN A 46 11.60 -9.71 9.45
N TYR A 47 10.76 -9.98 8.47
CA TYR A 47 9.31 -9.76 8.52
C TYR A 47 8.51 -11.07 8.44
N GLY A 48 9.19 -12.22 8.38
CA GLY A 48 8.56 -13.54 8.27
C GLY A 48 7.78 -13.76 6.97
N VAL A 49 8.18 -13.08 5.91
CA VAL A 49 7.64 -13.20 4.55
C VAL A 49 8.76 -13.36 3.54
N LYS A 50 8.43 -13.73 2.30
CA LYS A 50 9.41 -13.74 1.21
C LYS A 50 9.26 -12.47 0.38
N LEU A 51 10.36 -11.74 0.21
CA LEU A 51 10.43 -10.59 -0.68
C LEU A 51 11.09 -11.01 -2.00
N HIS A 52 10.47 -10.57 -3.09
CA HIS A 52 10.96 -10.71 -4.44
C HIS A 52 11.09 -9.33 -5.07
N TYR A 53 11.97 -9.18 -6.04
CA TYR A 53 12.28 -7.90 -6.67
C TYR A 53 12.18 -8.01 -8.17
N GLN A 54 11.53 -7.04 -8.82
CA GLN A 54 11.34 -7.01 -10.26
C GLN A 54 11.53 -5.59 -10.80
N GLU A 55 12.36 -5.46 -11.80
CA GLU A 55 12.57 -4.19 -12.50
C GLU A 55 11.38 -3.83 -13.39
N GLN A 56 10.93 -2.58 -13.29
CA GLN A 56 10.09 -1.91 -14.28
C GLN A 56 10.93 -0.90 -15.04
N GLN A 57 11.23 -1.18 -16.28
CA GLN A 57 12.15 -0.36 -17.11
C GLN A 57 11.59 1.02 -17.44
N LYS A 58 10.26 1.16 -17.52
CA LYS A 58 9.58 2.42 -17.83
C LYS A 58 8.32 2.58 -16.96
N PRO A 59 8.04 3.80 -16.47
CA PRO A 59 6.84 4.09 -15.70
C PRO A 59 5.61 4.20 -16.61
N GLU A 60 5.08 3.07 -17.06
CA GLU A 60 3.95 2.98 -18.00
C GLU A 60 2.59 2.82 -17.29
N GLY A 61 2.54 3.14 -16.00
CA GLY A 61 1.33 3.06 -15.17
C GLY A 61 1.21 1.79 -14.33
N ILE A 62 0.24 1.79 -13.40
CA ILE A 62 0.05 0.71 -12.43
C ILE A 62 -0.33 -0.62 -13.10
N PRO A 63 -1.27 -0.69 -14.06
CA PRO A 63 -1.58 -1.95 -14.76
C PRO A 63 -0.39 -2.55 -15.50
N SER A 64 0.51 -1.72 -16.07
CA SER A 64 1.74 -2.20 -16.70
C SER A 64 2.67 -2.87 -15.66
N ALA A 65 2.85 -2.24 -14.49
CA ALA A 65 3.58 -2.84 -13.37
C ALA A 65 2.95 -4.16 -12.91
N LEU A 66 1.62 -4.21 -12.78
CA LEU A 66 0.91 -5.43 -12.42
C LEU A 66 1.12 -6.58 -13.42
N ASN A 67 1.25 -6.28 -14.71
CA ASN A 67 1.51 -7.31 -15.72
C ASN A 67 2.85 -8.04 -15.46
N LEU A 68 3.85 -7.36 -14.88
CA LEU A 68 5.10 -7.99 -14.47
C LEU A 68 4.90 -9.02 -13.36
N ALA A 69 3.90 -8.80 -12.49
CA ALA A 69 3.56 -9.72 -11.40
C ALA A 69 2.81 -10.98 -11.85
N LYS A 70 2.43 -11.12 -13.13
CA LYS A 70 1.62 -12.23 -13.62
C LYS A 70 2.20 -13.62 -13.31
N LYS A 71 3.50 -13.80 -13.47
CA LYS A 71 4.18 -15.06 -13.16
C LYS A 71 4.30 -15.28 -11.67
N PHE A 72 4.58 -14.22 -10.92
CA PHE A 72 4.71 -14.22 -9.48
C PHE A 72 3.40 -14.60 -8.78
N SER A 73 2.27 -14.06 -9.22
CA SER A 73 0.96 -14.27 -8.59
C SER A 73 0.49 -15.74 -8.58
N ASN A 74 1.12 -16.61 -9.37
CA ASN A 74 0.78 -18.04 -9.46
C ASN A 74 -0.73 -18.32 -9.61
N LYS A 75 -1.45 -17.42 -10.27
CA LYS A 75 -2.92 -17.45 -10.48
C LYS A 75 -3.73 -17.32 -9.18
N GLU A 76 -3.18 -16.69 -8.17
CA GLU A 76 -3.89 -16.33 -6.95
C GLU A 76 -4.41 -14.88 -7.01
N ASP A 77 -5.29 -14.53 -6.07
CA ASP A 77 -5.71 -13.15 -5.84
C ASP A 77 -4.52 -12.36 -5.30
N ILE A 78 -4.45 -11.08 -5.62
CA ILE A 78 -3.33 -10.23 -5.25
C ILE A 78 -3.78 -8.98 -4.50
N TRP A 79 -2.96 -8.58 -3.53
CA TRP A 79 -2.98 -7.25 -2.96
C TRP A 79 -1.95 -6.36 -3.65
N VAL A 80 -2.30 -5.10 -3.82
CA VAL A 80 -1.43 -4.10 -4.44
C VAL A 80 -1.39 -2.88 -3.55
N SER A 81 -0.19 -2.46 -3.16
CA SER A 81 0.02 -1.23 -2.41
C SER A 81 1.04 -0.36 -3.14
N LEU A 82 0.71 0.90 -3.37
CA LEU A 82 1.66 1.85 -3.95
C LEU A 82 2.71 2.22 -2.92
N GLY A 83 3.96 2.34 -3.35
CA GLY A 83 5.12 2.53 -2.48
C GLY A 83 5.20 3.91 -1.80
N ASP A 84 4.41 4.88 -2.27
CA ASP A 84 4.30 6.24 -1.77
C ASP A 84 3.06 6.48 -0.90
N ASN A 85 2.25 5.46 -0.65
CA ASN A 85 1.03 5.60 0.13
C ASN A 85 1.26 5.31 1.62
N PHE A 86 1.05 6.33 2.44
CA PHE A 86 0.98 6.21 3.88
C PHE A 86 -0.47 5.91 4.30
N ILE A 87 -0.69 4.77 4.92
CA ILE A 87 -1.99 4.36 5.48
C ILE A 87 -1.76 3.88 6.90
N PHE A 88 -2.45 4.49 7.87
CA PHE A 88 -2.42 4.08 9.26
C PHE A 88 -3.77 4.33 9.94
N GLY A 89 -4.16 3.43 10.82
CA GLY A 89 -5.39 3.59 11.60
C GLY A 89 -5.82 2.33 12.32
N SER A 90 -6.89 2.46 13.10
CA SER A 90 -7.47 1.34 13.84
C SER A 90 -8.23 0.39 12.93
N ARG A 91 -8.23 -0.91 13.31
CA ARG A 91 -9.03 -1.96 12.69
C ARG A 91 -8.70 -2.24 11.20
N LEU A 92 -7.51 -1.86 10.72
CA LEU A 92 -7.12 -2.12 9.34
C LEU A 92 -7.08 -3.63 9.04
N GLN A 93 -6.53 -4.43 9.95
CA GLN A 93 -6.48 -5.89 9.78
C GLN A 93 -7.88 -6.48 9.63
N GLU A 94 -8.85 -6.09 10.48
CA GLU A 94 -10.23 -6.57 10.38
C GLU A 94 -10.86 -6.21 9.02
N ILE A 95 -10.61 -4.99 8.54
CA ILE A 95 -11.08 -4.55 7.21
C ILE A 95 -10.45 -5.41 6.10
N TYR A 96 -9.17 -5.72 6.22
CA TYR A 96 -8.47 -6.54 5.23
C TYR A 96 -8.93 -8.00 5.26
N ASP A 97 -9.19 -8.55 6.46
CA ASP A 97 -9.74 -9.90 6.64
C ASP A 97 -11.13 -10.04 6.00
N GLU A 98 -12.00 -9.00 6.15
CA GLU A 98 -13.28 -8.98 5.44
C GLU A 98 -13.11 -8.96 3.92
N VAL A 99 -12.14 -8.20 3.41
CA VAL A 99 -11.85 -8.12 1.98
C VAL A 99 -11.28 -9.44 1.44
N ASN A 100 -10.49 -10.15 2.24
CA ASN A 100 -9.95 -11.48 1.86
C ASN A 100 -11.05 -12.52 1.62
N GLN A 101 -12.22 -12.36 2.24
CA GLN A 101 -13.36 -13.25 2.04
C GLN A 101 -14.15 -12.96 0.74
N SER A 102 -13.86 -11.84 0.08
CA SER A 102 -14.53 -11.43 -1.16
C SER A 102 -13.78 -11.90 -2.40
N ASN A 103 -14.51 -12.40 -3.39
CA ASN A 103 -13.96 -12.74 -4.72
C ASN A 103 -13.98 -11.54 -5.69
N LYS A 104 -14.42 -10.36 -5.26
CA LYS A 104 -14.46 -9.14 -6.06
C LYS A 104 -13.16 -8.36 -5.98
N ALA A 105 -12.88 -7.60 -7.02
CA ALA A 105 -11.90 -6.53 -6.91
C ALA A 105 -12.38 -5.51 -5.87
N THR A 106 -11.50 -5.06 -5.00
CA THR A 106 -11.84 -4.10 -3.95
C THR A 106 -10.89 -2.92 -3.97
N ILE A 107 -11.47 -1.73 -3.96
CA ILE A 107 -10.74 -0.47 -3.79
C ILE A 107 -10.98 0.10 -2.41
N PHE A 108 -10.01 0.86 -1.93
CA PHE A 108 -10.15 1.62 -0.69
C PHE A 108 -10.29 3.09 -1.03
N ILE A 109 -11.30 3.73 -0.46
CA ILE A 109 -11.61 5.13 -0.74
C ILE A 109 -11.55 5.98 0.51
N LYS A 110 -11.08 7.21 0.36
CA LYS A 110 -11.02 8.22 1.42
C LYS A 110 -11.71 9.49 0.97
N HIS A 111 -12.54 10.08 1.82
CA HIS A 111 -13.11 11.39 1.55
C HIS A 111 -12.04 12.47 1.77
N VAL A 112 -11.80 13.27 0.74
CA VAL A 112 -10.80 14.35 0.75
C VAL A 112 -11.44 15.69 0.48
N GLY A 113 -10.84 16.77 0.96
CA GLY A 113 -11.35 18.13 0.75
C GLY A 113 -11.14 18.64 -0.69
N ASN A 114 -10.19 18.06 -1.42
CA ASN A 114 -9.91 18.38 -2.81
C ASN A 114 -9.59 17.09 -3.57
N ILE A 115 -10.43 16.74 -4.54
CA ILE A 115 -10.29 15.50 -5.30
C ILE A 115 -9.31 15.60 -6.49
N LYS A 116 -8.90 16.83 -6.83
CA LYS A 116 -8.03 17.09 -7.97
C LYS A 116 -6.70 16.31 -7.81
N GLY A 117 -6.31 15.57 -8.83
CA GLY A 117 -5.06 14.82 -8.82
C GLY A 117 -5.20 13.34 -8.45
N PHE A 118 -6.31 12.93 -7.86
CA PHE A 118 -6.59 11.54 -7.49
C PHE A 118 -7.56 10.87 -8.46
N GLY A 119 -7.48 9.55 -8.58
CA GLY A 119 -8.60 8.77 -9.09
C GLY A 119 -9.80 8.95 -8.16
N SER A 120 -11.00 9.12 -8.70
CA SER A 120 -12.20 9.39 -7.90
C SER A 120 -13.29 8.34 -8.12
N ALA A 121 -14.04 8.06 -7.04
CA ALA A 121 -15.21 7.21 -7.05
C ALA A 121 -16.47 8.02 -6.72
N HIS A 122 -17.49 7.90 -7.56
CA HIS A 122 -18.82 8.48 -7.31
C HIS A 122 -19.72 7.40 -6.69
N ILE A 123 -20.20 7.66 -5.48
CA ILE A 123 -21.03 6.74 -4.72
C ILE A 123 -22.48 7.22 -4.71
N LYS A 124 -23.41 6.35 -5.07
CA LYS A 124 -24.84 6.55 -4.94
C LYS A 124 -25.49 5.29 -4.39
N GLU A 125 -26.35 5.41 -3.39
CA GLU A 125 -27.06 4.29 -2.78
C GLU A 125 -26.12 3.13 -2.36
N LYS A 126 -24.97 3.48 -1.76
CA LYS A 126 -23.92 2.55 -1.34
C LYS A 126 -23.28 1.72 -2.49
N LYS A 127 -23.36 2.20 -3.73
CA LYS A 127 -22.73 1.57 -4.89
C LYS A 127 -21.84 2.58 -5.62
N ILE A 128 -20.75 2.09 -6.19
CA ILE A 128 -19.95 2.88 -7.13
C ILE A 128 -20.76 3.00 -8.43
N VAL A 129 -21.04 4.22 -8.85
CA VAL A 129 -21.76 4.48 -10.11
C VAL A 129 -20.85 5.01 -11.21
N LYS A 130 -19.72 5.59 -10.86
CA LYS A 130 -18.71 6.11 -11.81
C LYS A 130 -17.35 6.15 -11.16
N LEU A 131 -16.33 5.92 -11.96
CA LEU A 131 -14.92 6.19 -11.66
C LEU A 131 -14.41 7.26 -12.64
N GLU A 132 -13.49 8.10 -12.18
CA GLU A 132 -12.91 9.16 -13.01
C GLU A 132 -11.44 9.37 -12.64
N GLU A 133 -10.57 9.35 -13.65
CA GLU A 133 -9.14 9.60 -13.47
C GLU A 133 -8.89 11.11 -13.38
N LYS A 134 -8.29 11.54 -12.27
CA LYS A 134 -7.83 12.91 -12.01
C LYS A 134 -8.83 13.99 -12.48
N PRO A 135 -10.02 14.05 -11.89
CA PRO A 135 -11.03 15.04 -12.28
C PRO A 135 -10.47 16.48 -12.19
N LYS A 136 -10.93 17.35 -13.08
CA LYS A 136 -10.52 18.77 -13.07
C LYS A 136 -11.09 19.54 -11.89
N SER A 137 -12.11 19.00 -11.23
CA SER A 137 -12.78 19.60 -10.08
C SER A 137 -11.85 19.67 -8.87
N SER A 138 -11.86 20.80 -8.17
CA SER A 138 -11.20 20.98 -6.87
C SER A 138 -12.18 20.84 -5.69
N LEU A 139 -13.33 20.22 -5.90
CA LEU A 139 -14.35 19.99 -4.88
C LEU A 139 -13.99 18.80 -3.99
N PRO A 140 -14.60 18.69 -2.80
CA PRO A 140 -14.50 17.48 -1.98
C PRO A 140 -15.06 16.26 -2.71
N GLY A 141 -14.46 15.08 -2.43
CA GLY A 141 -14.90 13.84 -3.07
C GLY A 141 -14.25 12.61 -2.48
N TRP A 142 -14.58 11.44 -3.02
CA TRP A 142 -14.02 10.16 -2.65
C TRP A 142 -12.80 9.84 -3.52
N ALA A 143 -11.63 9.99 -2.97
CA ALA A 143 -10.38 9.58 -3.61
C ALA A 143 -10.21 8.05 -3.54
N VAL A 144 -9.79 7.45 -4.64
CA VAL A 144 -9.31 6.06 -4.67
C VAL A 144 -7.88 6.09 -4.14
N THR A 145 -7.62 5.35 -3.08
CA THR A 145 -6.28 5.28 -2.48
C THR A 145 -5.37 4.34 -3.26
N GLY A 146 -4.09 4.30 -2.90
CA GLY A 146 -3.11 3.41 -3.53
C GLY A 146 -3.10 1.97 -2.99
N LEU A 147 -4.19 1.50 -2.41
CA LEU A 147 -4.34 0.12 -1.93
C LEU A 147 -5.49 -0.57 -2.66
N TYR A 148 -5.23 -1.78 -3.15
CA TYR A 148 -6.19 -2.55 -3.95
C TYR A 148 -6.10 -4.03 -3.62
N LYS A 149 -7.23 -4.75 -3.77
CA LYS A 149 -7.26 -6.20 -3.84
C LYS A 149 -7.87 -6.60 -5.18
N PHE A 150 -7.19 -7.45 -5.92
CA PHE A 150 -7.67 -7.96 -7.20
C PHE A 150 -7.78 -9.48 -7.18
N PRO A 151 -8.86 -10.05 -7.74
CA PRO A 151 -8.91 -11.46 -8.04
C PRO A 151 -7.93 -11.80 -9.18
N LYS A 152 -7.54 -13.06 -9.26
CA LYS A 152 -6.60 -13.58 -10.28
C LYS A 152 -6.95 -13.20 -11.72
N SER A 153 -8.23 -12.95 -12.01
CA SER A 153 -8.70 -12.49 -13.33
C SER A 153 -8.15 -11.13 -13.76
N VAL A 154 -7.49 -10.39 -12.88
CA VAL A 154 -6.87 -9.10 -13.20
C VAL A 154 -5.92 -9.21 -14.40
N PHE A 155 -5.19 -10.32 -14.50
CA PHE A 155 -4.25 -10.56 -15.59
C PHE A 155 -4.90 -10.85 -16.96
N ASP A 156 -6.19 -11.11 -16.99
CA ASP A 156 -6.98 -11.26 -18.22
C ASP A 156 -7.54 -9.90 -18.69
N TYR A 157 -7.64 -8.93 -17.78
CA TYR A 157 -8.16 -7.59 -18.06
C TYR A 157 -7.06 -6.59 -18.42
N ILE A 158 -5.86 -6.70 -17.85
CA ILE A 158 -4.74 -5.80 -18.14
C ILE A 158 -4.47 -5.64 -19.65
N PRO A 159 -4.46 -6.71 -20.49
CA PRO A 159 -4.24 -6.56 -21.93
C PRO A 159 -5.33 -5.81 -22.70
N GLN A 160 -6.47 -5.52 -22.06
CA GLN A 160 -7.60 -4.80 -22.66
C GLN A 160 -7.53 -3.28 -22.43
N ILE A 161 -6.53 -2.82 -21.67
CA ILE A 161 -6.38 -1.40 -21.32
C ILE A 161 -5.50 -0.73 -22.36
N GLU A 162 -6.00 0.34 -22.95
CA GLU A 162 -5.26 1.17 -23.86
C GLU A 162 -4.51 2.27 -23.09
N PRO A 163 -3.28 2.65 -23.50
CA PRO A 163 -2.58 3.76 -22.89
C PRO A 163 -3.35 5.08 -23.05
N SER A 164 -3.35 5.87 -21.99
CA SER A 164 -3.95 7.20 -21.97
C SER A 164 -3.13 8.19 -22.81
N LYS A 165 -3.61 9.43 -22.91
CA LYS A 165 -2.88 10.54 -23.55
C LYS A 165 -1.50 10.82 -22.89
N ARG A 166 -1.27 10.29 -21.69
CA ARG A 166 0.01 10.38 -20.97
C ARG A 166 0.98 9.24 -21.32
N ASN A 167 0.58 8.35 -22.23
CA ASN A 167 1.30 7.10 -22.54
C ASN A 167 1.39 6.15 -21.33
N GLU A 168 0.44 6.21 -20.39
CA GLU A 168 0.34 5.36 -19.23
C GLU A 168 -0.95 4.55 -19.26
N THR A 169 -0.91 3.31 -18.80
CA THR A 169 -2.11 2.54 -18.51
C THR A 169 -2.66 2.97 -17.15
N GLU A 170 -3.93 3.42 -17.13
CA GLU A 170 -4.52 4.00 -15.92
C GLU A 170 -5.20 2.91 -15.07
N ILE A 171 -5.01 3.00 -13.76
CA ILE A 171 -5.68 2.07 -12.84
C ILE A 171 -7.21 2.21 -12.89
N ILE A 172 -7.71 3.41 -13.11
CA ILE A 172 -9.13 3.70 -13.22
C ILE A 172 -9.77 3.00 -14.43
N ASP A 173 -9.03 2.79 -15.51
CA ASP A 173 -9.53 2.04 -16.67
C ASP A 173 -9.67 0.55 -16.34
N LEU A 174 -8.68 -0.02 -15.63
CA LEU A 174 -8.79 -1.39 -15.11
C LEU A 174 -9.99 -1.55 -14.16
N LEU A 175 -10.15 -0.64 -13.21
CA LEU A 175 -11.26 -0.65 -12.27
C LEU A 175 -12.62 -0.47 -12.97
N SER A 176 -12.65 0.27 -14.08
CA SER A 176 -13.86 0.48 -14.88
C SER A 176 -14.34 -0.80 -15.57
N ILE A 177 -13.43 -1.74 -15.93
CA ILE A 177 -13.79 -3.06 -16.42
C ILE A 177 -14.51 -3.86 -15.32
N TYR A 178 -13.96 -3.85 -14.10
CA TYR A 178 -14.59 -4.50 -12.95
C TYR A 178 -15.93 -3.86 -12.57
N LEU A 179 -16.05 -2.54 -12.68
CA LEU A 179 -17.30 -1.83 -12.41
C LEU A 179 -18.40 -2.24 -13.41
N LYS A 180 -18.07 -2.28 -14.71
CA LYS A 180 -19.00 -2.68 -15.77
C LYS A 180 -19.48 -4.14 -15.62
N SER A 181 -18.66 -5.02 -15.09
CA SER A 181 -18.99 -6.43 -14.83
C SER A 181 -19.62 -6.67 -13.45
N GLU A 182 -19.94 -5.62 -12.68
CA GLU A 182 -20.48 -5.67 -11.31
C GLU A 182 -19.58 -6.44 -10.32
N ASN A 183 -18.30 -6.55 -10.63
CA ASN A 183 -17.29 -7.26 -9.82
C ASN A 183 -16.32 -6.30 -9.08
N LEU A 184 -16.73 -5.04 -8.88
CA LEU A 184 -16.00 -4.06 -8.09
C LEU A 184 -16.73 -3.78 -6.78
N ASP A 185 -15.99 -3.85 -5.68
CA ASP A 185 -16.44 -3.45 -4.35
C ASP A 185 -15.56 -2.33 -3.79
N TYR A 186 -15.94 -1.74 -2.67
CA TYR A 186 -15.13 -0.72 -2.01
C TYR A 186 -15.22 -0.78 -0.49
N LYS A 187 -14.16 -0.33 0.15
CA LYS A 187 -14.11 -0.06 1.59
C LYS A 187 -13.79 1.40 1.84
N ILE A 188 -14.45 1.99 2.83
CA ILE A 188 -14.23 3.39 3.21
C ILE A 188 -13.20 3.44 4.34
N PHE A 189 -12.11 4.16 4.12
CA PHE A 189 -11.23 4.60 5.18
C PHE A 189 -11.90 5.76 5.94
N GLY A 190 -12.55 5.41 7.05
CA GLY A 190 -13.28 6.33 7.90
C GLY A 190 -12.37 7.31 8.65
N ARG A 191 -12.93 8.01 9.65
CA ARG A 191 -12.19 9.03 10.43
C ARG A 191 -11.02 8.47 11.22
N GLY A 192 -11.06 7.19 11.61
CA GLY A 192 -10.00 6.51 12.36
C GLY A 192 -8.83 6.04 11.50
N VAL A 193 -8.87 6.24 10.18
CA VAL A 193 -7.79 5.88 9.26
C VAL A 193 -7.24 7.12 8.60
N THR A 194 -5.94 7.35 8.72
CA THR A 194 -5.19 8.39 8.01
C THR A 194 -4.65 7.80 6.71
N TRP A 195 -4.79 8.54 5.64
CA TRP A 195 -4.19 8.26 4.34
C TRP A 195 -3.54 9.53 3.80
N VAL A 196 -2.30 9.40 3.36
CA VAL A 196 -1.55 10.43 2.66
C VAL A 196 -0.89 9.80 1.44
N ASP A 197 -1.09 10.40 0.28
CA ASP A 197 -0.33 10.11 -0.93
C ASP A 197 0.93 10.97 -0.91
N CYS A 198 2.08 10.35 -0.60
CA CYS A 198 3.35 11.04 -0.38
C CYS A 198 4.08 11.39 -1.71
N GLY A 199 3.31 11.80 -2.72
CA GLY A 199 3.83 12.15 -4.05
C GLY A 199 4.52 13.51 -4.13
N THR A 200 4.38 14.37 -3.13
CA THR A 200 5.02 15.69 -3.07
C THR A 200 5.82 15.89 -1.79
N ILE A 201 6.74 16.88 -1.80
CA ILE A 201 7.52 17.24 -0.60
C ILE A 201 6.60 17.69 0.54
N ASP A 202 5.51 18.38 0.23
CA ASP A 202 4.58 18.88 1.25
C ASP A 202 3.76 17.72 1.86
N ASP A 203 3.37 16.73 1.06
CA ASP A 203 2.70 15.52 1.54
C ASP A 203 3.64 14.66 2.40
N LEU A 204 4.92 14.54 2.01
CA LEU A 204 5.94 13.89 2.83
C LEU A 204 6.09 14.56 4.19
N LYS A 205 6.17 15.90 4.25
CA LYS A 205 6.20 16.65 5.50
C LYS A 205 4.93 16.46 6.32
N LEU A 206 3.77 16.39 5.68
CA LEU A 206 2.50 16.13 6.36
C LEU A 206 2.52 14.76 7.04
N ALA A 207 2.95 13.73 6.33
CA ALA A 207 3.10 12.37 6.87
C ALA A 207 4.13 12.34 8.01
N ASP A 208 5.29 12.96 7.82
CA ASP A 208 6.36 13.08 8.82
C ASP A 208 5.87 13.69 10.15
N ASN A 209 5.22 14.85 10.06
CA ASN A 209 4.65 15.52 11.22
C ASN A 209 3.55 14.67 11.89
N TYR A 210 2.72 14.00 11.12
CA TYR A 210 1.70 13.12 11.66
C TYR A 210 2.31 11.97 12.46
N VAL A 211 3.30 11.26 11.88
CA VAL A 211 3.98 10.13 12.55
C VAL A 211 4.64 10.61 13.83
N ASN A 212 5.45 11.67 13.77
CA ASN A 212 6.14 12.26 14.92
C ASN A 212 5.17 12.59 16.06
N ASN A 213 4.10 13.34 15.77
CA ASN A 213 3.15 13.75 16.79
C ASN A 213 2.37 12.55 17.35
N TYR A 214 1.91 11.63 16.50
CA TYR A 214 1.17 10.46 16.94
C TYR A 214 2.01 9.56 17.86
N GLN A 215 3.23 9.23 17.45
CA GLN A 215 4.14 8.38 18.24
C GLN A 215 4.49 9.03 19.58
N LYS A 216 4.77 10.34 19.62
CA LYS A 216 5.05 11.07 20.86
C LYS A 216 3.87 11.15 21.81
N ILE A 217 2.65 11.42 21.31
CA ILE A 217 1.46 11.56 22.14
C ILE A 217 1.05 10.20 22.73
N ASN A 218 1.13 9.14 21.94
CA ASN A 218 0.62 7.82 22.32
C ASN A 218 1.72 6.90 22.89
N ASN A 219 2.97 7.32 22.88
CA ASN A 219 4.13 6.50 23.26
C ASN A 219 4.12 5.12 22.58
N THR A 220 3.92 5.11 21.26
CA THR A 220 3.81 3.88 20.47
C THR A 220 4.38 4.11 19.07
N LEU A 221 4.93 3.07 18.47
CA LEU A 221 5.32 3.09 17.07
C LEU A 221 4.11 2.87 16.16
N ILE A 222 4.20 3.33 14.93
CA ILE A 222 3.19 3.06 13.89
C ILE A 222 3.84 2.56 12.62
N CYS A 223 3.19 1.62 11.95
CA CYS A 223 3.65 1.02 10.70
C CYS A 223 5.11 0.53 10.81
N SER A 224 5.40 -0.21 11.87
CA SER A 224 6.68 -0.88 12.09
C SER A 224 6.55 -2.32 11.60
N PRO A 225 7.08 -2.68 10.43
CA PRO A 225 6.85 -4.02 9.86
C PRO A 225 7.41 -5.14 10.75
N GLU A 226 8.50 -4.90 11.49
CA GLU A 226 9.08 -5.85 12.45
C GLU A 226 8.13 -6.12 13.63
N GLU A 227 7.55 -5.08 14.22
CA GLU A 227 6.58 -5.18 15.31
C GLU A 227 5.29 -5.88 14.83
N ILE A 228 4.81 -5.53 13.65
CA ILE A 228 3.64 -6.17 13.04
C ILE A 228 3.93 -7.65 12.79
N ALA A 229 5.11 -8.00 12.27
CA ALA A 229 5.51 -9.38 12.04
C ALA A 229 5.54 -10.19 13.36
N LEU A 230 6.04 -9.60 14.45
CA LEU A 230 6.03 -10.21 15.77
C LEU A 230 4.58 -10.41 16.28
N ASN A 231 3.76 -9.38 16.22
CA ASN A 231 2.35 -9.42 16.68
C ASN A 231 1.49 -10.42 15.90
N LEU A 232 1.74 -10.57 14.59
CA LEU A 232 1.12 -11.56 13.72
C LEU A 232 1.74 -12.96 13.85
N LYS A 233 2.76 -13.13 14.71
CA LYS A 233 3.51 -14.39 14.90
C LYS A 233 4.13 -14.92 13.59
N LEU A 234 4.53 -14.02 12.70
CA LEU A 234 5.28 -14.35 11.48
C LEU A 234 6.74 -14.63 11.81
N ILE A 235 7.26 -13.98 12.84
CA ILE A 235 8.57 -14.21 13.44
C ILE A 235 8.44 -14.46 14.93
N SER A 236 9.40 -15.15 15.51
CA SER A 236 9.51 -15.34 16.96
C SER A 236 10.13 -14.11 17.64
N GLU A 237 9.94 -13.99 18.96
CA GLU A 237 10.57 -12.94 19.77
C GLU A 237 12.12 -12.98 19.67
N ASN A 238 12.70 -14.18 19.65
CA ASN A 238 14.15 -14.34 19.48
C ASN A 238 14.64 -13.83 18.12
N GLU A 239 13.93 -14.11 17.04
CA GLU A 239 14.25 -13.58 15.70
C GLU A 239 14.10 -12.05 15.69
N PHE A 240 13.02 -11.52 16.26
CA PHE A 240 12.82 -10.09 16.38
C PHE A 240 14.00 -9.43 17.13
N LEU A 241 14.36 -9.92 18.33
CA LEU A 241 15.46 -9.37 19.11
C LEU A 241 16.81 -9.47 18.37
N ASN A 242 17.07 -10.55 17.66
CA ASN A 242 18.29 -10.69 16.85
C ASN A 242 18.31 -9.65 15.72
N ASN A 243 17.19 -9.43 15.05
CA ASN A 243 17.10 -8.48 13.95
C ASN A 243 17.39 -7.04 14.42
N ILE A 244 16.74 -6.60 15.50
CA ILE A 244 16.90 -5.23 16.01
C ILE A 244 18.28 -4.98 16.62
N ASN A 245 18.91 -5.99 17.22
CA ASN A 245 20.25 -5.85 17.84
C ASN A 245 21.36 -5.57 16.80
N ASN A 246 21.13 -5.87 15.53
CA ASN A 246 22.06 -5.54 14.44
C ASN A 246 22.12 -4.03 14.13
N PHE A 247 21.14 -3.24 14.59
CA PHE A 247 20.98 -1.82 14.24
C PHE A 247 21.01 -0.89 15.47
N LYS A 248 21.97 -1.08 16.38
CA LYS A 248 22.07 -0.44 17.69
C LYS A 248 22.09 1.11 17.67
N ASN A 249 22.42 1.73 16.55
CA ASN A 249 22.60 3.19 16.44
C ASN A 249 21.41 3.92 15.82
N SER A 250 20.27 3.26 15.63
CA SER A 250 19.05 3.86 15.08
C SER A 250 18.02 4.07 16.17
N ASP A 251 17.50 5.30 16.30
CA ASP A 251 16.41 5.62 17.24
C ASP A 251 15.16 4.76 16.98
N TYR A 252 14.87 4.46 15.72
CA TYR A 252 13.78 3.55 15.33
C TYR A 252 13.93 2.17 16.00
N TYR A 253 15.10 1.54 15.87
CA TYR A 253 15.32 0.21 16.45
C TYR A 253 15.44 0.23 17.97
N GLN A 254 15.91 1.33 18.57
CA GLN A 254 15.87 1.51 20.04
C GLN A 254 14.41 1.58 20.52
N ASN A 255 13.55 2.32 19.83
CA ASN A 255 12.12 2.40 20.15
C ASN A 255 11.41 1.06 19.97
N LEU A 256 11.76 0.27 18.92
CA LEU A 256 11.24 -1.09 18.73
C LEU A 256 11.56 -2.00 19.92
N LYS A 257 12.74 -1.88 20.51
CA LYS A 257 13.12 -2.68 21.67
C LYS A 257 12.22 -2.41 22.86
N ASN A 258 11.84 -1.14 23.07
CA ASN A 258 10.97 -0.74 24.17
C ASN A 258 9.53 -1.24 24.01
N THR A 259 9.12 -1.79 22.87
CA THR A 259 7.76 -2.34 22.66
C THR A 259 7.58 -3.73 23.26
N ILE A 260 8.67 -4.40 23.66
CA ILE A 260 8.64 -5.76 24.25
C ILE A 260 8.84 -5.71 25.78
N GLU A 261 9.47 -4.66 26.29
CA GLU A 261 9.64 -4.43 27.74
C GLU A 261 8.37 -3.88 28.39
#